data_41779279098c3f1785f08f0b35881f6d
#
_entry.id   41779279098c3f1785f08f0b35881f6d
#
_cell.length_a   1.000
_cell.length_b   1.000
_cell.length_c   1.000
_cell.angle_alpha   90.00
_cell.angle_beta   90.00
_cell.angle_gamma   90.00
#
_symmetry.space_group_name_H-M   'P 1'
#
loop_
_entity.id
_entity.type
_entity.pdbx_description
1 polymer ?
#
loop_
_entity_poly.entity_id
_entity_poly.type
_entity_poly.pdbx_seq_one_letter_code
_entity_poly.pdbx_strand_id
1 'polypeptide(L)'
;HANDFGVSIQMAARDLRYAWFEELRSKNGLAYIATAHHRDDQVETVLINLSRGTGLKGMQGIKPLQNKIIRPLLFTDRSALEVWMQKEKHAYREDSSNASIKYTRNKLRHQVIPILKTLNPSLSTTVQENVERFAGSETNLSFMLEKERQNIVLQKGIEQHFILSVLTAYPSPSSVLYYFISDFGFHDWKAIENMLNSESGKIIYSHTHALLKDREVLVLREKKTVEQSRYLIEKTKPGISSPLQMQFSCMPAKDFKINTSSLVAALDY
;
A
#
# COMPACT_ATOMS: atom_id res chain seq x y z
N HIS A 1 -7.89 -4.32 18.31
CA HIS A 1 -6.94 -4.29 17.15
C HIS A 1 -7.66 -3.96 15.83
N ALA A 2 -8.75 -4.68 15.48
CA ALA A 2 -9.49 -4.39 14.23
C ALA A 2 -10.10 -2.97 14.23
N ASN A 3 -10.69 -2.54 15.34
CA ASN A 3 -11.28 -1.21 15.49
C ASN A 3 -10.21 -0.10 15.55
N ASP A 4 -9.08 -0.36 16.20
CA ASP A 4 -8.00 0.62 16.39
C ASP A 4 -7.31 0.98 15.05
N PHE A 5 -7.24 0.01 14.12
CA PHE A 5 -6.57 0.17 12.83
C PHE A 5 -7.54 0.30 11.64
N GLY A 6 -8.85 0.28 11.86
CA GLY A 6 -9.85 0.39 10.80
C GLY A 6 -9.80 -0.73 9.74
N VAL A 7 -9.27 -1.91 10.13
CA VAL A 7 -9.13 -3.08 9.25
C VAL A 7 -10.20 -4.13 9.54
N SER A 8 -10.47 -5.02 8.57
CA SER A 8 -11.42 -6.11 8.80
C SER A 8 -10.92 -7.06 9.89
N ILE A 9 -11.85 -7.72 10.59
CA ILE A 9 -11.53 -8.74 11.63
C ILE A 9 -10.58 -9.81 11.07
N GLN A 10 -10.76 -10.21 9.81
CA GLN A 10 -9.87 -11.19 9.17
C GLN A 10 -8.45 -10.67 8.94
N MET A 11 -8.30 -9.41 8.53
CA MET A 11 -6.99 -8.78 8.41
C MET A 11 -6.32 -8.69 9.77
N ALA A 12 -7.01 -8.19 10.79
CA ALA A 12 -6.50 -8.12 12.15
C ALA A 12 -6.08 -9.50 12.69
N ALA A 13 -6.90 -10.53 12.48
CA ALA A 13 -6.58 -11.90 12.88
C ALA A 13 -5.38 -12.47 12.10
N ARG A 14 -5.24 -12.11 10.83
CA ARG A 14 -4.09 -12.48 10.02
C ARG A 14 -2.81 -11.83 10.57
N ASP A 15 -2.84 -10.53 10.81
CA ASP A 15 -1.68 -9.76 11.28
C ASP A 15 -1.21 -10.27 12.64
N LEU A 16 -2.13 -10.50 13.58
CA LEU A 16 -1.82 -11.10 14.88
C LEU A 16 -1.21 -12.50 14.76
N ARG A 17 -1.72 -13.32 13.84
CA ARG A 17 -1.20 -14.66 13.58
C ARG A 17 0.23 -14.62 13.06
N TYR A 18 0.53 -13.74 12.11
CA TYR A 18 1.87 -13.61 11.55
C TYR A 18 2.85 -13.00 12.55
N ALA A 19 2.42 -12.04 13.36
CA ALA A 19 3.21 -11.51 14.46
C ALA A 19 3.58 -12.60 15.47
N TRP A 20 2.61 -13.44 15.86
CA TRP A 20 2.85 -14.59 16.74
C TRP A 20 3.76 -15.63 16.12
N PHE A 21 3.60 -15.94 14.83
CA PHE A 21 4.52 -16.86 14.15
C PHE A 21 5.96 -16.34 14.13
N GLU A 22 6.15 -15.02 13.93
CA GLU A 22 7.48 -14.42 13.97
C GLU A 22 8.09 -14.42 15.36
N GLU A 23 7.29 -14.20 16.40
CA GLU A 23 7.73 -14.36 17.78
C GLU A 23 8.21 -15.79 18.08
N LEU A 24 7.40 -16.80 17.70
CA LEU A 24 7.79 -18.21 17.85
C LEU A 24 9.03 -18.56 17.06
N ARG A 25 9.12 -18.10 15.80
CA ARG A 25 10.30 -18.33 14.96
C ARG A 25 11.55 -17.79 15.62
N SER A 26 11.50 -16.53 16.07
CA SER A 26 12.62 -15.85 16.69
C SER A 26 13.03 -16.50 18.02
N LYS A 27 12.04 -16.80 18.88
CA LYS A 27 12.27 -17.41 20.19
C LYS A 27 12.92 -18.80 20.11
N ASN A 28 12.59 -19.57 19.07
CA ASN A 28 13.10 -20.93 18.87
C ASN A 28 14.30 -20.99 17.90
N GLY A 29 14.83 -19.87 17.44
CA GLY A 29 15.97 -19.81 16.53
C GLY A 29 15.70 -20.45 15.14
N LEU A 30 14.41 -20.49 14.70
CA LEU A 30 14.04 -21.11 13.43
C LEU A 30 14.36 -20.18 12.25
N ALA A 31 14.82 -20.76 11.15
CA ALA A 31 15.18 -19.99 9.94
C ALA A 31 13.94 -19.44 9.24
N TYR A 32 12.87 -20.23 9.13
CA TYR A 32 11.70 -19.89 8.33
C TYR A 32 10.39 -20.31 9.01
N ILE A 33 9.28 -19.72 8.56
CA ILE A 33 7.91 -20.12 8.84
C ILE A 33 7.37 -20.77 7.57
N ALA A 34 6.92 -22.02 7.64
CA ALA A 34 6.27 -22.69 6.52
C ALA A 34 4.74 -22.51 6.59
N THR A 35 4.11 -22.12 5.51
CA THR A 35 2.65 -22.01 5.40
C THR A 35 2.12 -22.90 4.28
N ALA A 36 0.91 -23.45 4.46
CA ALA A 36 0.29 -24.43 3.56
C ALA A 36 -0.50 -23.78 2.40
N HIS A 37 -0.03 -22.65 1.87
CA HIS A 37 -0.61 -22.10 0.64
C HIS A 37 -0.31 -23.02 -0.53
N HIS A 38 -1.32 -23.28 -1.35
CA HIS A 38 -1.26 -24.15 -2.53
C HIS A 38 -1.67 -23.38 -3.79
N ARG A 39 -1.63 -24.07 -4.94
CA ARG A 39 -1.87 -23.43 -6.25
C ARG A 39 -3.27 -22.80 -6.39
N ASP A 40 -4.30 -23.37 -5.77
CA ASP A 40 -5.63 -22.75 -5.81
C ASP A 40 -5.68 -21.43 -5.05
N ASP A 41 -4.89 -21.27 -3.95
CA ASP A 41 -4.75 -19.98 -3.25
C ASP A 41 -4.09 -18.92 -4.14
N GLN A 42 -3.24 -19.35 -5.07
CA GLN A 42 -2.64 -18.48 -6.08
C GLN A 42 -3.73 -17.89 -6.99
N VAL A 43 -4.64 -18.75 -7.50
CA VAL A 43 -5.78 -18.33 -8.33
C VAL A 43 -6.64 -17.33 -7.60
N GLU A 44 -7.00 -17.62 -6.35
CA GLU A 44 -7.80 -16.71 -5.52
C GLU A 44 -7.11 -15.36 -5.36
N THR A 45 -5.82 -15.35 -5.09
CA THR A 45 -5.04 -14.12 -4.85
C THR A 45 -4.96 -13.27 -6.11
N VAL A 46 -4.68 -13.88 -7.26
CA VAL A 46 -4.62 -13.17 -8.55
C VAL A 46 -5.98 -12.56 -8.89
N LEU A 47 -7.09 -13.29 -8.71
CA LEU A 47 -8.44 -12.79 -8.98
C LEU A 47 -8.83 -11.65 -8.01
N ILE A 48 -8.48 -11.74 -6.73
CA ILE A 48 -8.71 -10.66 -5.76
C ILE A 48 -7.94 -9.41 -6.17
N ASN A 49 -6.67 -9.55 -6.51
CA ASN A 49 -5.83 -8.41 -6.89
C ASN A 49 -6.35 -7.77 -8.18
N LEU A 50 -6.71 -8.57 -9.19
CA LEU A 50 -7.31 -8.09 -10.43
C LEU A 50 -8.61 -7.32 -10.18
N SER A 51 -9.50 -7.84 -9.32
CA SER A 51 -10.79 -7.20 -9.01
C SER A 51 -10.66 -5.87 -8.25
N ARG A 52 -9.52 -5.66 -7.57
CA ARG A 52 -9.24 -4.42 -6.81
C ARG A 52 -8.45 -3.39 -7.60
N GLY A 53 -7.97 -3.76 -8.78
CA GLY A 53 -6.99 -2.99 -9.54
C GLY A 53 -5.58 -3.23 -9.02
N THR A 54 -4.69 -3.64 -9.91
CA THR A 54 -3.29 -3.92 -9.55
C THR A 54 -2.38 -3.72 -10.75
N GLY A 55 -1.11 -3.42 -10.46
CA GLY A 55 -0.02 -3.48 -11.44
C GLY A 55 0.64 -4.87 -11.49
N LEU A 56 1.77 -4.97 -12.19
CA LEU A 56 2.54 -6.23 -12.34
C LEU A 56 2.90 -6.86 -10.99
N LYS A 57 3.25 -6.05 -9.98
CA LYS A 57 3.56 -6.54 -8.62
C LYS A 57 2.42 -7.39 -8.02
N GLY A 58 1.18 -6.96 -8.14
CA GLY A 58 0.04 -7.71 -7.60
C GLY A 58 -0.35 -8.92 -8.44
N MET A 59 -0.01 -8.94 -9.74
CA MET A 59 -0.23 -10.09 -10.63
C MET A 59 0.76 -11.24 -10.38
N GLN A 60 1.83 -11.01 -9.63
CA GLN A 60 2.75 -12.07 -9.20
C GLN A 60 2.14 -13.01 -8.13
N GLY A 61 0.93 -12.72 -7.65
CA GLY A 61 0.21 -13.53 -6.69
C GLY A 61 0.99 -13.79 -5.39
N ILE A 62 1.07 -15.04 -4.97
CA ILE A 62 1.73 -15.48 -3.74
C ILE A 62 3.16 -15.92 -4.07
N LYS A 63 4.16 -15.27 -3.48
CA LYS A 63 5.58 -15.62 -3.69
C LYS A 63 5.95 -16.89 -2.91
N PRO A 64 6.75 -17.82 -3.48
CA PRO A 64 7.23 -19.02 -2.78
C PRO A 64 8.01 -18.70 -1.50
N LEU A 65 8.82 -17.65 -1.56
CA LEU A 65 9.54 -17.08 -0.42
C LEU A 65 9.26 -15.58 -0.33
N GLN A 66 8.86 -15.12 0.83
CA GLN A 66 8.69 -13.70 1.13
C GLN A 66 9.10 -13.44 2.57
N ASN A 67 10.12 -12.62 2.77
CA ASN A 67 10.76 -12.42 4.07
C ASN A 67 11.24 -13.78 4.67
N LYS A 68 10.67 -14.19 5.81
CA LYS A 68 10.97 -15.46 6.47
C LYS A 68 9.86 -16.51 6.30
N ILE A 69 8.93 -16.28 5.35
CA ILE A 69 7.80 -17.17 5.12
C ILE A 69 8.03 -17.95 3.81
N ILE A 70 8.07 -19.27 3.92
CA ILE A 70 8.13 -20.19 2.77
C ILE A 70 6.78 -20.86 2.54
N ARG A 71 6.50 -21.21 1.29
CA ARG A 71 5.24 -21.82 0.87
C ARG A 71 5.52 -23.06 0.01
N PRO A 72 5.89 -24.17 0.67
CA PRO A 72 6.37 -25.34 -0.02
C PRO A 72 5.30 -26.05 -0.88
N LEU A 73 4.00 -25.79 -0.65
CA LEU A 73 2.91 -26.46 -1.35
C LEU A 73 2.37 -25.70 -2.58
N LEU A 74 2.97 -24.58 -2.98
CA LEU A 74 2.52 -23.83 -4.17
C LEU A 74 2.63 -24.62 -5.50
N PHE A 75 3.40 -25.69 -5.54
CA PHE A 75 3.55 -26.54 -6.72
C PHE A 75 2.34 -27.45 -6.97
N THR A 76 1.46 -27.66 -6.00
CA THR A 76 0.33 -28.60 -6.05
C THR A 76 -1.00 -27.90 -5.79
N ASP A 77 -2.10 -28.53 -6.15
CA ASP A 77 -3.46 -28.06 -5.85
C ASP A 77 -4.05 -28.81 -4.65
N ARG A 78 -5.19 -28.29 -4.16
CA ARG A 78 -5.87 -28.81 -2.99
C ARG A 78 -6.32 -30.27 -3.19
N SER A 79 -6.85 -30.61 -4.36
CA SER A 79 -7.36 -31.95 -4.63
C SER A 79 -6.26 -33.01 -4.57
N ALA A 80 -5.07 -32.70 -5.11
CA ALA A 80 -3.92 -33.61 -5.01
C ALA A 80 -3.46 -33.81 -3.55
N LEU A 81 -3.49 -32.75 -2.75
CA LEU A 81 -3.18 -32.83 -1.31
C LEU A 81 -4.20 -33.69 -0.57
N GLU A 82 -5.49 -33.55 -0.83
CA GLU A 82 -6.55 -34.38 -0.22
C GLU A 82 -6.39 -35.84 -0.57
N VAL A 83 -6.12 -36.18 -1.83
CA VAL A 83 -5.84 -37.55 -2.29
C VAL A 83 -4.61 -38.11 -1.57
N TRP A 84 -3.54 -37.34 -1.45
CA TRP A 84 -2.33 -37.74 -0.75
C TRP A 84 -2.58 -38.01 0.74
N MET A 85 -3.28 -37.09 1.42
CA MET A 85 -3.64 -37.21 2.84
C MET A 85 -4.47 -38.47 3.10
N GLN A 86 -5.43 -38.78 2.23
CA GLN A 86 -6.24 -40.02 2.31
C GLN A 86 -5.38 -41.25 2.12
N LYS A 87 -4.51 -41.27 1.12
CA LYS A 87 -3.61 -42.39 0.84
C LYS A 87 -2.68 -42.69 2.01
N GLU A 88 -2.11 -41.66 2.60
CA GLU A 88 -1.17 -41.78 3.74
C GLU A 88 -1.92 -41.87 5.09
N LYS A 89 -3.26 -41.88 5.08
CA LYS A 89 -4.13 -41.99 6.28
C LYS A 89 -3.87 -40.87 7.32
N HIS A 90 -3.51 -39.68 6.88
CA HIS A 90 -3.35 -38.54 7.74
C HIS A 90 -4.71 -37.91 8.08
N ALA A 91 -4.98 -37.72 9.37
CA ALA A 91 -6.18 -37.01 9.82
C ALA A 91 -6.01 -35.50 9.61
N TYR A 92 -7.04 -34.85 9.09
CA TYR A 92 -7.12 -33.38 9.01
C TYR A 92 -8.51 -32.90 9.43
N ARG A 93 -8.59 -31.65 9.83
CA ARG A 93 -9.86 -30.99 10.19
C ARG A 93 -10.22 -29.98 9.13
N GLU A 94 -11.48 -29.98 8.76
CA GLU A 94 -12.04 -28.91 7.97
C GLU A 94 -12.48 -27.76 8.87
N ASP A 95 -12.08 -26.52 8.49
CA ASP A 95 -12.55 -25.32 9.15
C ASP A 95 -13.94 -24.98 8.60
N SER A 96 -14.96 -25.00 9.47
CA SER A 96 -16.35 -24.70 9.11
C SER A 96 -16.54 -23.30 8.51
N SER A 97 -15.65 -22.35 8.79
CA SER A 97 -15.68 -21.02 8.19
C SER A 97 -15.41 -21.03 6.69
N ASN A 98 -14.80 -22.09 6.15
CA ASN A 98 -14.55 -22.26 4.71
C ASN A 98 -15.85 -22.37 3.88
N ALA A 99 -16.95 -22.82 4.47
CA ALA A 99 -18.24 -22.93 3.79
C ALA A 99 -18.96 -21.57 3.65
N SER A 100 -18.59 -20.56 4.41
CA SER A 100 -19.27 -19.26 4.41
C SER A 100 -18.89 -18.42 3.20
N ILE A 101 -19.86 -18.02 2.39
CA ILE A 101 -19.68 -17.11 1.21
C ILE A 101 -19.67 -15.63 1.60
N LYS A 102 -19.67 -15.28 2.88
CA LYS A 102 -19.62 -13.91 3.38
C LYS A 102 -18.33 -13.17 2.96
N TYR A 103 -17.26 -13.91 2.76
CA TYR A 103 -15.94 -13.35 2.47
C TYR A 103 -15.60 -13.47 0.99
N THR A 104 -14.97 -12.43 0.44
CA THR A 104 -14.59 -12.35 -0.99
C THR A 104 -13.82 -13.59 -1.45
N ARG A 105 -12.88 -14.09 -0.64
CA ARG A 105 -12.07 -15.26 -0.96
C ARG A 105 -12.92 -16.53 -1.12
N ASN A 106 -13.82 -16.77 -0.17
CA ASN A 106 -14.73 -17.91 -0.23
C ASN A 106 -15.74 -17.77 -1.38
N LYS A 107 -16.20 -16.55 -1.66
CA LYS A 107 -17.07 -16.29 -2.82
C LYS A 107 -16.38 -16.64 -4.13
N LEU A 108 -15.10 -16.25 -4.29
CA LEU A 108 -14.32 -16.65 -5.46
C LEU A 108 -14.16 -18.16 -5.54
N ARG A 109 -13.79 -18.82 -4.44
CA ARG A 109 -13.57 -20.27 -4.35
C ARG A 109 -14.81 -21.08 -4.73
N HIS A 110 -15.99 -20.67 -4.27
CA HIS A 110 -17.22 -21.46 -4.43
C HIS A 110 -18.08 -21.03 -5.61
N GLN A 111 -18.01 -19.80 -6.08
CA GLN A 111 -18.90 -19.27 -7.11
C GLN A 111 -18.19 -18.89 -8.42
N VAL A 112 -16.97 -18.40 -8.39
CA VAL A 112 -16.29 -17.87 -9.58
C VAL A 112 -15.31 -18.89 -10.17
N ILE A 113 -14.41 -19.43 -9.34
CA ILE A 113 -13.37 -20.38 -9.80
C ILE A 113 -13.98 -21.64 -10.43
N PRO A 114 -15.07 -22.26 -9.91
CA PRO A 114 -15.71 -23.40 -10.55
C PRO A 114 -16.19 -23.07 -11.97
N ILE A 115 -16.78 -21.90 -12.19
CA ILE A 115 -17.20 -21.45 -13.52
C ILE A 115 -15.98 -21.29 -14.46
N LEU A 116 -14.92 -20.65 -14.00
CA LEU A 116 -13.70 -20.52 -14.79
C LEU A 116 -13.06 -21.87 -15.12
N LYS A 117 -13.14 -22.85 -14.22
CA LYS A 117 -12.67 -24.22 -14.46
C LYS A 117 -13.50 -24.97 -15.51
N THR A 118 -14.78 -24.60 -15.75
CA THR A 118 -15.54 -25.14 -16.89
C THR A 118 -15.03 -24.66 -18.24
N LEU A 119 -14.47 -23.43 -18.27
CA LEU A 119 -13.84 -22.86 -19.48
C LEU A 119 -12.42 -23.38 -19.67
N ASN A 120 -11.67 -23.52 -18.58
CA ASN A 120 -10.32 -24.04 -18.57
C ASN A 120 -10.11 -25.00 -17.39
N PRO A 121 -10.22 -26.32 -17.59
CA PRO A 121 -9.99 -27.30 -16.52
C PRO A 121 -8.60 -27.21 -15.87
N SER A 122 -7.60 -26.72 -16.62
CA SER A 122 -6.23 -26.52 -16.15
C SER A 122 -5.99 -25.10 -15.60
N LEU A 123 -7.05 -24.37 -15.19
CA LEU A 123 -6.97 -22.98 -14.74
C LEU A 123 -5.85 -22.71 -13.73
N SER A 124 -5.70 -23.58 -12.72
CA SER A 124 -4.71 -23.40 -11.67
C SER A 124 -3.28 -23.44 -12.22
N THR A 125 -3.01 -24.34 -13.17
CA THR A 125 -1.71 -24.42 -13.86
C THR A 125 -1.49 -23.20 -14.76
N THR A 126 -2.50 -22.83 -15.56
CA THR A 126 -2.43 -21.63 -16.43
C THR A 126 -2.16 -20.36 -15.64
N VAL A 127 -2.85 -20.18 -14.49
CA VAL A 127 -2.61 -19.03 -13.62
C VAL A 127 -1.21 -19.04 -13.02
N GLN A 128 -0.70 -20.22 -12.63
CA GLN A 128 0.67 -20.34 -12.12
C GLN A 128 1.71 -19.91 -13.17
N GLU A 129 1.57 -20.40 -14.42
CA GLU A 129 2.45 -20.00 -15.52
C GLU A 129 2.37 -18.49 -15.81
N ASN A 130 1.18 -17.91 -15.77
CA ASN A 130 1.01 -16.47 -15.95
C ASN A 130 1.67 -15.67 -14.82
N VAL A 131 1.54 -16.12 -13.58
CA VAL A 131 2.23 -15.52 -12.42
C VAL A 131 3.75 -15.52 -12.61
N GLU A 132 4.32 -16.61 -13.11
CA GLU A 132 5.76 -16.73 -13.41
C GLU A 132 6.18 -15.76 -14.52
N ARG A 133 5.37 -15.61 -15.59
CA ARG A 133 5.62 -14.64 -16.67
C ARG A 133 5.55 -13.20 -16.14
N PHE A 134 4.55 -12.87 -15.32
CA PHE A 134 4.44 -11.54 -14.69
C PHE A 134 5.61 -11.27 -13.73
N ALA A 135 6.03 -12.26 -12.96
CA ALA A 135 7.17 -12.13 -12.08
C ALA A 135 8.47 -11.88 -12.85
N GLY A 136 8.69 -12.58 -13.96
CA GLY A 136 9.83 -12.35 -14.84
C GLY A 136 9.81 -10.96 -15.48
N SER A 137 8.65 -10.51 -15.96
CA SER A 137 8.49 -9.18 -16.55
C SER A 137 8.75 -8.08 -15.51
N GLU A 138 8.24 -8.24 -14.30
CA GLU A 138 8.46 -7.28 -13.22
C GLU A 138 9.93 -7.25 -12.77
N THR A 139 10.58 -8.41 -12.70
CA THR A 139 12.02 -8.49 -12.38
C THR A 139 12.85 -7.71 -13.40
N ASN A 140 12.55 -7.87 -14.69
CA ASN A 140 13.24 -7.12 -15.75
C ASN A 140 12.95 -5.62 -15.67
N LEU A 141 11.69 -5.24 -15.45
CA LEU A 141 11.31 -3.84 -15.27
C LEU A 141 12.02 -3.21 -14.06
N SER A 142 12.02 -3.91 -12.93
CA SER A 142 12.72 -3.48 -11.73
C SER A 142 14.22 -3.28 -11.97
N PHE A 143 14.85 -4.24 -12.64
CA PHE A 143 16.27 -4.13 -12.98
C PHE A 143 16.58 -2.90 -13.86
N MET A 144 15.75 -2.65 -14.86
CA MET A 144 15.91 -1.51 -15.76
C MET A 144 15.70 -0.17 -15.01
N LEU A 145 14.63 -0.06 -14.24
CA LEU A 145 14.31 1.18 -13.53
C LEU A 145 15.28 1.46 -12.37
N GLU A 146 15.79 0.43 -11.70
CA GLU A 146 16.81 0.64 -10.66
C GLU A 146 18.15 1.10 -11.25
N LYS A 147 18.52 0.67 -12.46
CA LYS A 147 19.68 1.23 -13.16
C LYS A 147 19.50 2.72 -13.46
N GLU A 148 18.29 3.13 -13.80
CA GLU A 148 17.97 4.52 -14.13
C GLU A 148 17.59 5.35 -12.89
N ARG A 149 17.51 4.75 -11.69
CA ARG A 149 17.04 5.41 -10.48
C ARG A 149 17.72 6.76 -10.24
N GLN A 150 19.05 6.84 -10.40
CA GLN A 150 19.83 8.06 -10.13
C GLN A 150 19.47 9.21 -11.11
N ASN A 151 19.03 8.87 -12.32
CA ASN A 151 18.59 9.84 -13.30
C ASN A 151 17.16 10.31 -13.02
N ILE A 152 16.31 9.43 -12.47
CA ILE A 152 14.87 9.67 -12.24
C ILE A 152 14.64 10.35 -10.89
N VAL A 153 15.37 9.92 -9.84
CA VAL A 153 15.11 10.27 -8.45
C VAL A 153 16.33 10.92 -7.81
N LEU A 154 16.15 12.16 -7.35
CA LEU A 154 17.13 12.84 -6.51
C LEU A 154 16.73 12.68 -5.04
N GLN A 155 17.61 12.12 -4.23
CA GLN A 155 17.42 12.03 -2.79
C GLN A 155 17.81 13.35 -2.12
N LYS A 156 16.89 14.01 -1.42
CA LYS A 156 17.16 15.23 -0.64
C LYS A 156 16.76 15.00 0.83
N GLY A 157 17.71 14.58 1.63
CA GLY A 157 17.45 14.16 3.01
C GLY A 157 16.50 12.96 3.03
N ILE A 158 15.32 13.11 3.65
CA ILE A 158 14.28 12.07 3.70
C ILE A 158 13.31 12.14 2.50
N GLU A 159 13.39 13.16 1.66
CA GLU A 159 12.49 13.37 0.52
C GLU A 159 13.06 12.75 -0.76
N GLN A 160 12.20 12.21 -1.60
CA GLN A 160 12.53 11.74 -2.95
C GLN A 160 11.93 12.71 -3.97
N HIS A 161 12.77 13.27 -4.81
CA HIS A 161 12.40 14.22 -5.85
C HIS A 161 12.47 13.53 -7.21
N PHE A 162 11.33 13.30 -7.85
CA PHE A 162 11.23 12.71 -9.19
C PHE A 162 11.32 13.79 -10.24
N ILE A 163 12.31 13.73 -11.12
CA ILE A 163 12.56 14.73 -12.17
C ILE A 163 11.53 14.56 -13.28
N LEU A 164 10.66 15.56 -13.48
CA LEU A 164 9.54 15.50 -14.43
C LEU A 164 10.01 15.38 -15.88
N SER A 165 11.05 16.10 -16.28
CA SER A 165 11.58 16.04 -17.65
C SER A 165 12.09 14.63 -17.99
N VAL A 166 12.67 13.92 -17.01
CA VAL A 166 13.12 12.54 -17.20
C VAL A 166 11.92 11.58 -17.21
N LEU A 167 10.98 11.73 -16.26
CA LEU A 167 9.78 10.89 -16.20
C LEU A 167 8.95 10.99 -17.49
N THR A 168 8.74 12.22 -18.01
CA THR A 168 7.91 12.44 -19.19
C THR A 168 8.58 11.99 -20.49
N ALA A 169 9.86 11.69 -20.49
CA ALA A 169 10.56 11.08 -21.62
C ALA A 169 10.25 9.58 -21.80
N TYR A 170 9.72 8.91 -20.77
CA TYR A 170 9.30 7.51 -20.90
C TYR A 170 7.97 7.40 -21.64
N PRO A 171 7.75 6.31 -22.42
CA PRO A 171 6.48 6.07 -23.11
C PRO A 171 5.25 6.03 -22.18
N SER A 172 5.44 5.63 -20.93
CA SER A 172 4.41 5.60 -19.88
C SER A 172 4.96 6.18 -18.58
N PRO A 173 4.98 7.50 -18.41
CA PRO A 173 5.51 8.15 -17.20
C PRO A 173 4.82 7.72 -15.91
N SER A 174 3.49 7.52 -15.98
CA SER A 174 2.68 7.06 -14.85
C SER A 174 3.07 5.66 -14.38
N SER A 175 3.44 4.75 -15.28
CA SER A 175 3.91 3.40 -14.94
C SER A 175 5.29 3.42 -14.26
N VAL A 176 6.19 4.29 -14.70
CA VAL A 176 7.49 4.50 -14.05
C VAL A 176 7.29 5.06 -12.64
N LEU A 177 6.45 6.08 -12.51
CA LEU A 177 6.14 6.66 -11.20
C LEU A 177 5.46 5.62 -10.29
N TYR A 178 4.51 4.83 -10.82
CA TYR A 178 3.87 3.73 -10.09
C TYR A 178 4.90 2.76 -9.51
N TYR A 179 5.91 2.38 -10.28
CA TYR A 179 6.96 1.49 -9.81
C TYR A 179 7.61 2.00 -8.52
N PHE A 180 7.94 3.30 -8.48
CA PHE A 180 8.65 3.90 -7.36
C PHE A 180 7.77 4.20 -6.14
N ILE A 181 6.48 4.52 -6.34
CA ILE A 181 5.64 5.03 -5.25
C ILE A 181 4.49 4.11 -4.83
N SER A 182 4.27 2.96 -5.50
CA SER A 182 3.16 2.05 -5.20
C SER A 182 3.14 1.52 -3.76
N ASP A 183 4.31 1.37 -3.15
CA ASP A 183 4.47 0.82 -1.80
C ASP A 183 4.17 1.87 -0.70
N PHE A 184 3.96 3.14 -1.05
CA PHE A 184 3.67 4.22 -0.10
C PHE A 184 2.16 4.47 0.12
N GLY A 185 1.30 3.53 -0.28
CA GLY A 185 -0.12 3.51 0.05
C GLY A 185 -0.99 4.53 -0.70
N PHE A 186 -0.57 4.94 -1.88
CA PHE A 186 -1.41 5.75 -2.77
C PHE A 186 -2.45 4.88 -3.47
N HIS A 187 -3.70 5.34 -3.54
CA HIS A 187 -4.82 4.60 -4.14
C HIS A 187 -5.43 5.30 -5.36
N ASP A 188 -5.41 6.63 -5.39
CA ASP A 188 -5.97 7.41 -6.51
C ASP A 188 -4.94 7.62 -7.61
N TRP A 189 -4.73 6.56 -8.39
CA TRP A 189 -3.77 6.56 -9.50
C TRP A 189 -4.17 7.52 -10.63
N LYS A 190 -5.47 7.75 -10.82
CA LYS A 190 -5.96 8.72 -11.82
C LYS A 190 -5.60 10.15 -11.45
N ALA A 191 -5.71 10.50 -10.17
CA ALA A 191 -5.28 11.80 -9.69
C ALA A 191 -3.76 11.99 -9.82
N ILE A 192 -2.96 10.93 -9.57
CA ILE A 192 -1.50 10.95 -9.72
C ILE A 192 -1.11 11.11 -11.20
N GLU A 193 -1.74 10.38 -12.11
CA GLU A 193 -1.52 10.52 -13.54
C GLU A 193 -1.82 11.95 -14.02
N ASN A 194 -2.96 12.51 -13.60
CA ASN A 194 -3.34 13.87 -13.91
C ASN A 194 -2.39 14.91 -13.29
N MET A 195 -1.72 14.58 -12.18
CA MET A 195 -0.74 15.46 -11.54
C MET A 195 0.48 15.71 -12.42
N LEU A 196 0.89 14.76 -13.25
CA LEU A 196 2.04 14.92 -14.15
C LEU A 196 1.89 16.16 -15.02
N ASN A 197 0.65 16.47 -15.46
CA ASN A 197 0.32 17.59 -16.34
C ASN A 197 -0.35 18.78 -15.62
N SER A 198 -0.46 18.75 -14.27
CA SER A 198 -1.10 19.82 -13.50
C SER A 198 -0.15 20.98 -13.21
N GLU A 199 -0.68 22.09 -12.71
CA GLU A 199 0.12 23.20 -12.18
C GLU A 199 0.84 22.82 -10.88
N SER A 200 1.89 23.57 -10.55
CA SER A 200 2.64 23.43 -9.30
C SER A 200 1.75 23.73 -8.10
N GLY A 201 2.07 23.08 -6.97
CA GLY A 201 1.34 23.23 -5.69
C GLY A 201 0.28 22.16 -5.45
N LYS A 202 -0.06 21.32 -6.45
CA LYS A 202 -0.98 20.21 -6.24
C LYS A 202 -0.37 19.15 -5.33
N ILE A 203 -1.16 18.68 -4.34
CA ILE A 203 -0.73 17.65 -3.38
C ILE A 203 -1.72 16.50 -3.39
N ILE A 204 -1.22 15.27 -3.38
CA ILE A 204 -2.00 14.04 -3.19
C ILE A 204 -1.46 13.35 -1.94
N TYR A 205 -2.36 12.89 -1.08
CA TYR A 205 -2.00 12.23 0.17
C TYR A 205 -2.30 10.74 0.13
N SER A 206 -1.38 9.95 0.69
CA SER A 206 -1.65 8.60 1.17
C SER A 206 -1.86 8.61 2.69
N HIS A 207 -1.98 7.45 3.32
CA HIS A 207 -2.01 7.36 4.78
C HIS A 207 -0.69 7.84 5.41
N THR A 208 0.44 7.53 4.78
CA THR A 208 1.79 7.73 5.32
C THR A 208 2.58 8.83 4.64
N HIS A 209 2.27 9.15 3.37
CA HIS A 209 3.07 10.05 2.54
C HIS A 209 2.22 11.10 1.83
N ALA A 210 2.90 12.14 1.37
CA ALA A 210 2.36 13.17 0.47
C ALA A 210 3.22 13.22 -0.79
N LEU A 211 2.57 13.31 -1.95
CA LEU A 211 3.19 13.58 -3.24
C LEU A 211 2.81 15.01 -3.65
N LEU A 212 3.79 15.88 -3.76
CA LEU A 212 3.63 17.29 -4.13
C LEU A 212 4.20 17.52 -5.53
N LYS A 213 3.48 18.22 -6.40
CA LYS A 213 4.03 18.76 -7.63
C LYS A 213 4.66 20.12 -7.35
N ASP A 214 5.96 20.22 -7.59
CA ASP A 214 6.72 21.45 -7.48
C ASP A 214 7.52 21.71 -8.78
N ARG A 215 7.03 22.63 -9.59
CA ARG A 215 7.63 23.06 -10.88
C ARG A 215 8.14 21.87 -11.71
N GLU A 216 9.41 21.54 -11.60
CA GLU A 216 10.11 20.53 -12.42
C GLU A 216 10.20 19.14 -11.76
N VAL A 217 9.68 18.98 -10.54
CA VAL A 217 9.78 17.73 -9.77
C VAL A 217 8.46 17.32 -9.15
N LEU A 218 8.33 16.02 -8.89
CA LEU A 218 7.36 15.51 -7.92
C LEU A 218 8.11 15.16 -6.63
N VAL A 219 7.68 15.71 -5.51
CA VAL A 219 8.30 15.51 -4.20
C VAL A 219 7.49 14.50 -3.40
N LEU A 220 8.06 13.34 -3.13
CA LEU A 220 7.53 12.36 -2.20
C LEU A 220 8.14 12.56 -0.82
N ARG A 221 7.32 12.77 0.18
CA ARG A 221 7.74 12.95 1.57
C ARG A 221 6.78 12.27 2.53
N GLU A 222 7.27 11.92 3.70
CA GLU A 222 6.41 11.45 4.77
C GLU A 222 5.40 12.53 5.17
N LYS A 223 4.19 12.09 5.46
CA LYS A 223 3.16 12.97 5.98
C LYS A 223 3.52 13.36 7.41
N LYS A 224 3.96 14.59 7.60
CA LYS A 224 4.12 15.11 8.96
C LYS A 224 2.76 15.06 9.63
N THR A 225 2.65 14.29 10.68
CA THR A 225 1.55 14.40 11.64
C THR A 225 1.72 15.78 12.30
N VAL A 226 1.10 16.78 11.73
CA VAL A 226 0.96 18.05 12.44
C VAL A 226 -0.03 17.71 13.57
N GLU A 227 0.48 17.56 14.78
CA GLU A 227 -0.39 17.67 15.94
C GLU A 227 -1.09 19.02 15.78
N GLN A 228 -2.39 18.96 15.51
CA GLN A 228 -3.22 20.17 15.53
C GLN A 228 -3.39 20.58 16.99
N SER A 229 -2.33 21.12 17.56
CA SER A 229 -2.38 21.73 18.87
C SER A 229 -3.26 22.98 18.72
N ARG A 230 -4.47 22.92 19.27
CA ARG A 230 -5.33 24.10 19.36
C ARG A 230 -4.81 24.93 20.50
N TYR A 231 -4.38 26.12 20.20
CA TYR A 231 -3.99 27.09 21.20
C TYR A 231 -5.18 28.03 21.48
N LEU A 232 -5.73 27.95 22.69
CA LEU A 232 -6.75 28.88 23.16
C LEU A 232 -6.03 30.17 23.64
N ILE A 233 -6.34 31.26 22.96
CA ILE A 233 -5.85 32.59 23.35
C ILE A 233 -6.91 33.22 24.25
N GLU A 234 -6.60 33.32 25.54
CA GLU A 234 -7.47 34.01 26.50
C GLU A 234 -7.29 35.52 26.37
N LYS A 235 -8.40 36.26 26.34
CA LYS A 235 -8.41 37.75 26.22
C LYS A 235 -7.56 38.43 27.26
N THR A 236 -7.35 37.80 28.41
CA THR A 236 -6.59 38.33 29.55
C THR A 236 -5.07 38.14 29.43
N LYS A 237 -4.60 37.32 28.50
CA LYS A 237 -3.16 37.06 28.31
C LYS A 237 -2.60 37.92 27.20
N PRO A 238 -1.54 38.71 27.46
CA PRO A 238 -0.98 39.65 26.49
C PRO A 238 -0.19 38.95 25.35
N GLY A 239 -0.02 37.65 25.39
CA GLY A 239 0.71 36.91 24.34
C GLY A 239 0.86 35.44 24.64
N ILE A 240 1.45 34.70 23.66
CA ILE A 240 1.89 33.33 23.78
C ILE A 240 3.37 33.24 23.38
N SER A 241 4.11 32.33 24.00
CA SER A 241 5.54 32.11 23.72
C SER A 241 5.83 30.87 22.90
N SER A 242 4.84 29.98 22.72
CA SER A 242 4.95 28.73 21.96
C SER A 242 3.61 28.41 21.29
N PRO A 243 3.56 27.91 20.03
CA PRO A 243 4.67 27.52 19.16
C PRO A 243 5.39 28.72 18.51
N LEU A 244 4.77 29.87 18.51
CA LEU A 244 5.32 31.14 18.01
C LEU A 244 5.21 32.17 19.11
N GLN A 245 6.20 33.06 19.20
CA GLN A 245 6.11 34.20 20.09
C GLN A 245 5.17 35.24 19.46
N MET A 246 4.00 35.42 20.06
CA MET A 246 2.98 36.38 19.62
C MET A 246 2.55 37.26 20.77
N GLN A 247 2.39 38.54 20.47
CA GLN A 247 1.82 39.53 21.42
C GLN A 247 0.45 39.97 20.88
N PHE A 248 -0.51 40.09 21.77
CA PHE A 248 -1.87 40.50 21.46
C PHE A 248 -2.20 41.82 22.14
N SER A 249 -2.82 42.70 21.39
CA SER A 249 -3.40 43.94 21.95
C SER A 249 -4.82 44.10 21.43
N CYS A 250 -5.71 44.59 22.29
CA CYS A 250 -7.08 44.91 21.91
C CYS A 250 -7.21 46.42 21.79
N MET A 251 -7.84 46.88 20.71
CA MET A 251 -8.20 48.29 20.55
C MET A 251 -9.63 48.39 20.01
N PRO A 252 -10.34 49.51 20.26
CA PRO A 252 -11.67 49.74 19.69
C PRO A 252 -11.63 49.70 18.16
N ALA A 253 -12.61 49.03 17.51
CA ALA A 253 -12.66 48.89 16.08
C ALA A 253 -12.62 50.22 15.32
N LYS A 254 -13.20 51.28 15.89
CA LYS A 254 -13.15 52.65 15.30
C LYS A 254 -11.75 53.23 15.18
N ASP A 255 -10.80 52.75 15.98
CA ASP A 255 -9.43 53.24 16.04
C ASP A 255 -8.48 52.33 15.23
N PHE A 256 -9.00 51.19 14.68
CA PHE A 256 -8.21 50.22 13.96
C PHE A 256 -8.09 50.58 12.48
N LYS A 257 -6.86 50.64 11.99
CA LYS A 257 -6.54 50.78 10.57
C LYS A 257 -5.93 49.49 10.08
N ILE A 258 -6.50 48.93 9.00
CA ILE A 258 -5.97 47.71 8.36
C ILE A 258 -4.55 48.01 7.83
N ASN A 259 -3.59 47.25 8.32
CA ASN A 259 -2.22 47.30 7.82
C ASN A 259 -2.13 46.46 6.55
N THR A 260 -1.70 47.06 5.46
CA THR A 260 -1.55 46.38 4.16
C THR A 260 -0.21 45.67 4.00
N SER A 261 0.66 45.71 5.01
CA SER A 261 1.92 44.95 5.00
C SER A 261 1.67 43.44 5.03
N SER A 262 2.33 42.71 4.15
CA SER A 262 2.25 41.21 4.11
C SER A 262 2.82 40.52 5.36
N LEU A 263 3.47 41.26 6.24
CA LEU A 263 4.02 40.79 7.51
C LEU A 263 3.08 40.98 8.71
N VAL A 264 1.92 41.59 8.51
CA VAL A 264 0.94 41.89 9.56
C VAL A 264 -0.39 41.22 9.20
N ALA A 265 -0.88 40.36 10.10
CA ALA A 265 -2.22 39.79 10.00
C ALA A 265 -3.14 40.47 11.02
N ALA A 266 -4.30 40.94 10.55
CA ALA A 266 -5.36 41.46 11.38
C ALA A 266 -6.49 40.43 11.47
N LEU A 267 -6.94 40.14 12.70
CA LEU A 267 -8.01 39.17 12.95
C LEU A 267 -9.16 39.91 13.63
N ASP A 268 -10.38 39.68 13.17
CA ASP A 268 -11.59 40.09 13.87
C ASP A 268 -11.89 39.10 15.00
N TYR A 269 -12.40 39.60 16.12
CA TYR A 269 -12.65 38.81 17.34
C TYR A 269 -14.15 38.69 17.60
#